data_4628e4f96c3bf9654fd8530692fc8c22
#
_entry.id   4628e4f96c3bf9654fd8530692fc8c22
#
_cell.length_a   1.000
_cell.length_b   1.000
_cell.length_c   1.000
_cell.angle_alpha   90.00
_cell.angle_beta   90.00
_cell.angle_gamma   90.00
#
_symmetry.space_group_name_H-M   'P 1'
#
loop_
_entity.id
_entity.type
_entity.pdbx_description
1 polymer ?
#
loop_
_entity_poly.entity_id
_entity_poly.type
_entity_poly.pdbx_seq_one_letter_code
_entity_poly.pdbx_strand_id
1 'polypeptide(L)' 'MKVVILAGGIGTRITEESHLKPKPMIEIGGKPILWHIMKTYSHYGINDFIICCGYKGYIIKEYFANYFYIFFEYHL' A
#
# COMPACT_ATOMS: atom_id res chain seq x y z
N MET A 1 -17.15 7.96 -0.78
CA MET A 1 -16.45 7.35 -1.94
C MET A 1 -15.29 6.52 -1.46
N LYS A 2 -15.13 5.33 -2.01
CA LYS A 2 -14.03 4.44 -1.66
C LYS A 2 -13.07 4.32 -2.84
N VAL A 3 -11.78 4.27 -2.53
CA VAL A 3 -10.76 4.07 -3.55
C VAL A 3 -10.20 2.66 -3.41
N VAL A 4 -10.17 1.93 -4.52
CA VAL A 4 -9.59 0.60 -4.57
C VAL A 4 -8.17 0.73 -5.10
N ILE A 5 -7.21 0.25 -4.34
CA ILE A 5 -5.80 0.29 -4.74
C ILE A 5 -5.30 -1.14 -4.92
N LEU A 6 -4.81 -1.43 -6.12
CA LEU A 6 -4.26 -2.73 -6.42
C LEU A 6 -2.78 -2.75 -6.05
N ALA A 7 -2.48 -3.39 -4.94
CA ALA A 7 -1.13 -3.46 -4.41
C ALA A 7 -0.58 -4.89 -4.41
N GLY A 8 -1.19 -5.76 -5.20
CA GLY A 8 -0.91 -7.19 -5.16
C GLY A 8 0.01 -7.73 -6.23
N GLY A 9 0.73 -6.88 -6.94
CA GLY A 9 1.64 -7.34 -7.97
C GLY A 9 2.78 -8.17 -7.40
N ILE A 10 3.31 -9.10 -8.20
CA ILE A 10 4.51 -9.82 -7.85
C ILE A 10 5.63 -8.79 -7.80
N GLY A 11 6.37 -8.76 -6.69
CA GLY A 11 7.47 -7.83 -6.55
C GLY A 11 8.51 -8.08 -7.64
N THR A 12 8.57 -7.19 -8.61
CA THR A 12 9.66 -7.23 -9.56
C THR A 12 10.91 -6.73 -8.86
N ARG A 13 11.99 -7.45 -9.02
CA ARG A 13 13.27 -7.02 -8.46
C ARG A 13 13.78 -5.83 -9.25
N ILE A 14 13.46 -4.64 -8.79
CA ILE A 14 13.99 -3.43 -9.38
C ILE A 14 15.20 -2.97 -8.57
N THR A 15 15.16 -3.18 -7.26
CA THR A 15 16.22 -2.81 -6.33
C THR A 15 16.33 -3.86 -5.23
N GLU A 16 17.37 -3.77 -4.41
CA GLU A 16 17.49 -4.64 -3.25
C GLU A 16 16.34 -4.46 -2.28
N GLU A 17 15.77 -3.26 -2.18
CA GLU A 17 14.62 -3.01 -1.34
C GLU A 17 13.39 -3.76 -1.81
N SER A 18 13.15 -3.84 -3.12
CA SER A 18 12.02 -4.58 -3.64
C SER A 18 12.13 -6.07 -3.37
N HIS A 19 13.34 -6.56 -3.07
CA HIS A 19 13.55 -7.93 -2.65
C HIS A 19 13.05 -8.17 -1.24
N LEU A 20 13.12 -7.16 -0.39
CA LEU A 20 12.72 -7.23 1.01
C LEU A 20 11.28 -6.80 1.26
N LYS A 21 10.74 -5.96 0.41
CA LYS A 21 9.41 -5.36 0.56
C LYS A 21 8.59 -5.44 -0.70
N PRO A 22 7.25 -5.47 -0.59
CA PRO A 22 6.41 -5.25 -1.76
C PRO A 22 6.69 -3.86 -2.34
N LYS A 23 6.58 -3.75 -3.65
CA LYS A 23 6.88 -2.50 -4.35
C LYS A 23 6.13 -1.28 -3.77
N PRO A 24 4.84 -1.36 -3.42
CA PRO A 24 4.14 -0.22 -2.83
C PRO A 24 4.70 0.27 -1.50
N MET A 25 5.51 -0.55 -0.86
CA MET A 25 6.11 -0.23 0.43
C MET A 25 7.53 0.32 0.33
N ILE A 26 8.05 0.49 -0.88
CA ILE A 26 9.33 1.17 -1.07
C ILE A 26 9.16 2.62 -0.66
N GLU A 27 10.11 3.12 0.12
CA GLU A 27 9.98 4.44 0.72
C GLU A 27 10.57 5.54 -0.14
N ILE A 28 9.85 6.66 -0.17
CA ILE A 28 10.31 7.89 -0.78
C ILE A 28 10.14 8.97 0.29
N GLY A 29 11.24 9.61 0.66
CA GLY A 29 11.21 10.61 1.71
C GLY A 29 10.78 10.08 3.07
N GLY A 30 11.10 8.82 3.37
CA GLY A 30 10.80 8.19 4.64
C GLY A 30 9.41 7.59 4.77
N LYS A 31 8.61 7.63 3.70
CA LYS A 31 7.25 7.08 3.69
C LYS A 31 7.03 6.22 2.46
N PRO A 32 6.28 5.11 2.59
CA PRO A 32 6.01 4.24 1.44
C PRO A 32 5.30 4.95 0.29
N ILE A 33 5.54 4.47 -0.91
CA ILE A 33 4.83 4.96 -2.10
C ILE A 33 3.31 4.91 -1.86
N LEU A 34 2.82 3.83 -1.30
CA LEU A 34 1.40 3.67 -1.01
C LEU A 34 0.88 4.77 -0.08
N TRP A 35 1.68 5.16 0.91
CA TRP A 35 1.33 6.25 1.81
C TRP A 35 1.12 7.56 1.03
N HIS A 36 2.01 7.85 0.08
CA HIS A 36 1.90 9.06 -0.74
C HIS A 36 0.63 9.05 -1.59
N ILE A 37 0.29 7.89 -2.16
CA ILE A 37 -0.92 7.74 -2.94
C ILE A 37 -2.16 8.02 -2.08
N MET A 38 -2.21 7.41 -0.91
CA MET A 38 -3.35 7.57 -0.01
C MET A 38 -3.46 9.01 0.49
N LYS A 39 -2.34 9.65 0.77
CA LYS A 39 -2.34 11.06 1.19
C LYS A 39 -2.84 11.97 0.08
N THR A 40 -2.54 11.67 -1.15
CA THR A 40 -3.04 12.44 -2.28
C THR A 40 -4.57 12.40 -2.33
N TYR A 41 -5.16 11.20 -2.17
CA TYR A 41 -6.61 11.07 -2.12
C TYR A 41 -7.21 11.73 -0.89
N SER A 42 -6.56 11.58 0.24
CA SER A 42 -7.01 12.18 1.50
C SER A 42 -7.06 13.71 1.39
N HIS A 43 -6.14 14.29 0.65
CA HIS A 43 -6.13 15.73 0.39
C HIS A 43 -7.44 16.19 -0.28
N TYR A 44 -8.05 15.33 -1.09
CA TYR A 44 -9.33 15.60 -1.74
C TYR A 44 -10.52 15.08 -0.95
N GLY A 45 -10.33 14.76 0.33
CA GLY A 45 -11.43 14.33 1.20
C GLY A 45 -11.79 12.86 1.11
N ILE A 46 -10.99 12.05 0.42
CA ILE A 46 -11.24 10.62 0.30
C ILE A 46 -10.35 9.88 1.29
N ASN A 47 -10.97 9.25 2.30
CA ASN A 47 -10.24 8.58 3.36
C ASN A 47 -10.57 7.08 3.52
N ASP A 48 -11.46 6.57 2.69
CA ASP A 48 -11.84 5.16 2.69
C ASP A 48 -11.11 4.43 1.57
N PHE A 49 -10.34 3.42 1.94
CA PHE A 49 -9.53 2.68 0.98
C PHE A 49 -9.77 1.19 1.09
N ILE A 50 -9.76 0.52 -0.05
CA ILE A 50 -9.71 -0.93 -0.14
C ILE A 50 -8.38 -1.26 -0.80
N ILE A 51 -7.51 -1.95 -0.08
CA ILE A 51 -6.19 -2.30 -0.59
C ILE A 51 -6.16 -3.79 -0.89
N CYS A 52 -6.04 -4.12 -2.16
CA CYS A 52 -5.93 -5.50 -2.61
C CYS A 52 -4.46 -5.91 -2.54
N CYS A 53 -4.15 -6.79 -1.60
CA CYS A 53 -2.79 -7.22 -1.32
C CYS A 53 -2.50 -8.57 -1.95
N GLY A 54 -1.25 -8.82 -2.25
CA GLY A 54 -0.78 -10.11 -2.71
C GLY A 54 0.55 -10.43 -2.02
N TYR A 55 1.62 -10.40 -2.78
CA TYR A 55 2.96 -10.71 -2.28
C TYR A 55 3.29 -9.87 -1.05
N LYS A 56 3.56 -10.55 0.06
CA LYS A 56 3.90 -9.92 1.35
C LYS A 56 2.90 -8.85 1.80
N GLY A 57 1.63 -9.08 1.53
CA GLY A 57 0.58 -8.14 1.92
C GLY A 57 0.52 -7.86 3.41
N TYR A 58 1.01 -8.80 4.23
CA TYR A 58 1.04 -8.61 5.67
C TYR A 58 1.89 -7.40 6.08
N ILE A 59 2.92 -7.07 5.31
CA ILE A 59 3.75 -5.90 5.59
C ILE A 59 2.94 -4.62 5.41
N ILE A 60 2.12 -4.58 4.37
CA ILE A 60 1.24 -3.44 4.12
C ILE A 60 0.22 -3.30 5.24
N LYS A 61 -0.40 -4.41 5.63
CA LYS A 61 -1.40 -4.41 6.69
C LYS A 61 -0.82 -3.92 8.02
N GLU A 62 0.35 -4.41 8.38
CA GLU A 62 1.00 -3.99 9.63
C GLU A 62 1.30 -2.50 9.63
N TYR A 63 1.82 -1.98 8.52
CA TYR A 63 2.19 -0.59 8.44
C TYR A 63 0.98 0.34 8.58
N PHE A 64 -0.13 0.00 7.94
CA PHE A 64 -1.30 0.88 7.88
C PHE A 64 -2.40 0.53 8.87
N ALA A 65 -2.14 -0.37 9.82
CA ALA A 65 -3.17 -0.84 10.74
C ALA A 65 -3.87 0.28 11.52
N ASN A 66 -3.17 1.37 11.81
CA ASN A 66 -3.69 2.47 12.63
C ASN A 66 -3.82 3.79 11.86
N TYR A 67 -3.77 3.76 10.54
CA TYR A 67 -3.79 5.01 9.78
C TYR A 67 -5.19 5.44 9.36
N PHE A 68 -5.76 4.78 8.38
CA PHE A 68 -7.04 5.19 7.79
C PHE A 68 -8.06 4.08 7.98
N TYR A 69 -9.30 4.35 7.58
CA TYR A 69 -10.30 3.29 7.44
C TYR A 69 -9.93 2.49 6.20
N ILE A 70 -9.21 1.39 6.41
CA ILE A 70 -8.68 0.58 5.33
C ILE A 70 -9.21 -0.83 5.44
N PHE A 71 -9.75 -1.34 4.34
CA PHE A 71 -10.11 -2.73 4.20
C PHE A 71 -9.03 -3.41 3.36
N PHE A 72 -8.48 -4.48 3.89
CA PHE A 72 -7.46 -5.24 3.20
C PHE A 72 -8.07 -6.49 2.60
N GLU A 73 -7.83 -6.70 1.31
CA GLU A 73 -8.21 -7.93 0.63
C GLU A 73 -6.96 -8.62 0.14
N TYR A 74 -6.90 -9.94 0.32
CA TYR A 74 -5.76 -10.73 -0.11
C TYR A 74 -6.16 -11.60 -1.28
N HIS A 75 -5.43 -11.46 -2.37
CA HIS A 75 -5.61 -12.28 -3.56
C HIS A 75 -4.31 -13.03 -3.81
N LEU A 76 -4.41 -14.34 -3.88
CA LEU A 76 -3.27 -15.20 -4.16
C LEU A 76 -3.16 -15.50 -5.64
#